data_85f157821980dab12d88488be4d4c830
#
_entry.id   85f157821980dab12d88488be4d4c830
#
_cell.length_a   1.000
_cell.length_b   1.000
_cell.length_c   1.000
_cell.angle_alpha   90.00
_cell.angle_beta   90.00
_cell.angle_gamma   90.00
#
_symmetry.space_group_name_H-M   'P 1'
#
loop_
_entity.id
_entity.type
_entity.pdbx_description
1 polymer ?
#
loop_
_entity_poly.entity_id
_entity_poly.type
_entity_poly.pdbx_seq_one_letter_code
_entity_poly.pdbx_strand_id
1 'polypeptide(L)'
;MDVVPPTDSPEVQQWIQEVMNSGVNIPSFNPTVAGGCPANPAAAANSTRCWWTCGGCTRSTDITTCPQKYNWGLTYDDGPSHYTPDLLNYLTQVNLSTTFFVVGSRVIQFPQLLQEEYMLGHQIAVHTWSHPPLTTLTNEQIIAELGWSKKVIQDTIGVVPLMMRPPYGDIEFVFSFFVHRIYGTDDYFNGAVTVCVLFARP
;
A
#
# COMPACT_ATOMS: atom_id res chain seq x y z
N MET A 1 18.04 4.48 0.51
CA MET A 1 16.65 4.93 0.72
C MET A 1 15.69 3.76 0.93
N ASP A 2 15.98 2.59 0.38
CA ASP A 2 15.13 1.39 0.52
C ASP A 2 15.39 0.67 1.86
N VAL A 3 15.16 1.40 2.96
CA VAL A 3 15.33 0.91 4.34
C VAL A 3 14.06 1.25 5.11
N VAL A 4 13.60 0.32 5.91
CA VAL A 4 12.47 0.55 6.82
C VAL A 4 12.74 1.79 7.67
N PRO A 5 11.82 2.78 7.70
CA PRO A 5 12.04 3.99 8.47
C PRO A 5 12.19 3.70 9.97
N PRO A 6 12.99 4.48 10.68
CA PRO A 6 13.10 4.33 12.13
C PRO A 6 11.76 4.62 12.81
N THR A 7 11.45 3.85 13.85
CA THR A 7 10.17 3.94 14.57
C THR A 7 10.19 4.94 15.71
N ASP A 8 11.33 5.50 16.05
CA ASP A 8 11.54 6.41 17.18
C ASP A 8 11.40 7.90 16.84
N SER A 9 11.09 8.24 15.57
CA SER A 9 10.83 9.63 15.20
C SER A 9 9.54 10.16 15.85
N PRO A 10 9.44 11.48 16.14
CA PRO A 10 8.25 12.07 16.74
C PRO A 10 6.97 11.79 15.93
N GLU A 11 7.06 11.84 14.61
CA GLU A 11 5.93 11.61 13.72
C GLU A 11 5.43 10.17 13.84
N VAL A 12 6.33 9.19 13.78
CA VAL A 12 5.96 7.77 13.90
C VAL A 12 5.40 7.47 15.27
N GLN A 13 5.97 8.03 16.34
CA GLN A 13 5.44 7.88 17.69
C GLN A 13 4.04 8.48 17.82
N GLN A 14 3.78 9.61 17.19
CA GLN A 14 2.43 10.18 17.13
C GLN A 14 1.46 9.24 16.40
N TRP A 15 1.80 8.71 15.23
CA TRP A 15 0.95 7.79 14.48
C TRP A 15 0.69 6.48 15.25
N ILE A 16 1.70 5.96 15.96
CA ILE A 16 1.53 4.80 16.85
C ILE A 16 0.48 5.11 17.92
N GLN A 17 0.56 6.28 18.57
CA GLN A 17 -0.41 6.69 19.60
C GLN A 17 -1.82 6.88 19.01
N GLU A 18 -1.95 7.47 17.84
CA GLU A 18 -3.24 7.62 17.15
C GLU A 18 -3.88 6.25 16.86
N VAL A 19 -3.09 5.29 16.40
CA VAL A 19 -3.54 3.92 16.15
C VAL A 19 -3.93 3.23 17.46
N MET A 20 -3.10 3.30 18.50
CA MET A 20 -3.37 2.68 19.81
C MET A 20 -4.62 3.27 20.49
N ASN A 21 -4.83 4.58 20.38
CA ASN A 21 -5.97 5.28 20.96
C ASN A 21 -7.27 5.11 20.16
N SER A 22 -7.20 4.46 19.00
CA SER A 22 -8.36 4.26 18.13
C SER A 22 -9.41 3.30 18.68
N GLY A 23 -9.12 2.58 19.77
CA GLY A 23 -9.99 1.54 20.33
C GLY A 23 -10.04 0.25 19.51
N VAL A 24 -9.28 0.15 18.43
CA VAL A 24 -9.20 -1.06 17.62
C VAL A 24 -8.18 -2.02 18.24
N ASN A 25 -8.61 -3.25 18.50
CA ASN A 25 -7.68 -4.30 18.95
C ASN A 25 -6.86 -4.81 17.76
N ILE A 26 -5.61 -4.38 17.68
CA ILE A 26 -4.67 -4.80 16.64
C ILE A 26 -3.91 -6.02 17.13
N PRO A 27 -4.06 -7.19 16.49
CA PRO A 27 -3.30 -8.37 16.87
C PRO A 27 -1.80 -8.10 16.75
N SER A 28 -1.02 -8.59 17.71
CA SER A 28 0.44 -8.58 17.64
C SER A 28 0.91 -9.98 17.27
N PHE A 29 1.28 -10.16 16.01
CA PHE A 29 1.89 -11.39 15.53
C PHE A 29 3.42 -11.25 15.50
N ASN A 30 4.12 -12.32 15.81
CA ASN A 30 5.56 -12.35 15.59
C ASN A 30 5.85 -12.20 14.09
N PRO A 31 6.79 -11.33 13.68
CA PRO A 31 7.19 -11.23 12.29
C PRO A 31 7.59 -12.57 11.69
N THR A 32 7.30 -12.74 10.41
CA THR A 32 7.77 -13.91 9.65
C THR A 32 9.24 -13.75 9.26
N VAL A 33 9.86 -14.85 8.87
CA VAL A 33 11.21 -14.79 8.26
C VAL A 33 11.11 -14.81 6.73
N ALA A 34 12.16 -14.34 6.06
CA ALA A 34 12.21 -14.38 4.60
C ALA A 34 12.04 -15.82 4.07
N GLY A 35 11.40 -15.94 2.89
CA GLY A 35 11.12 -17.24 2.27
C GLY A 35 9.64 -17.63 2.22
N GLY A 36 8.74 -16.74 2.61
CA GLY A 36 7.29 -16.91 2.47
C GLY A 36 6.74 -18.11 3.23
N CYS A 37 5.67 -18.72 2.70
CA CYS A 37 4.95 -19.82 3.35
C CYS A 37 5.83 -21.04 3.71
N PRO A 38 6.75 -21.50 2.83
CA PRO A 38 7.58 -22.66 3.15
C PRO A 38 8.50 -22.43 4.37
N ALA A 39 9.00 -21.21 4.55
CA ALA A 39 9.88 -20.86 5.67
C ALA A 39 9.09 -20.58 6.97
N ASN A 40 7.78 -20.40 6.90
CA ASN A 40 6.92 -19.99 8.01
C ASN A 40 5.67 -20.89 8.15
N PRO A 41 5.81 -22.22 8.27
CA PRO A 41 4.68 -23.14 8.21
C PRO A 41 3.65 -22.92 9.35
N ALA A 42 4.10 -22.56 10.54
CA ALA A 42 3.21 -22.26 11.65
C ALA A 42 2.39 -20.98 11.44
N ALA A 43 3.02 -19.93 10.89
CA ALA A 43 2.33 -18.69 10.54
C ALA A 43 1.35 -18.91 9.37
N ALA A 44 1.75 -19.67 8.35
CA ALA A 44 0.93 -20.01 7.21
C ALA A 44 -0.31 -20.84 7.57
N ALA A 45 -0.19 -21.73 8.57
CA ALA A 45 -1.30 -22.54 9.08
C ALA A 45 -2.24 -21.78 10.04
N ASN A 46 -1.86 -20.60 10.49
CA ASN A 46 -2.66 -19.82 11.44
C ASN A 46 -3.76 -19.02 10.72
N SER A 47 -4.98 -19.54 10.76
CA SER A 47 -6.14 -18.90 10.13
C SER A 47 -6.47 -17.50 10.66
N THR A 48 -6.09 -17.19 11.91
CA THR A 48 -6.34 -15.85 12.49
C THR A 48 -5.45 -14.77 11.88
N ARG A 49 -4.31 -15.14 11.25
CA ARG A 49 -3.46 -14.20 10.52
C ARG A 49 -4.12 -13.74 9.22
N CYS A 50 -4.95 -14.58 8.61
CA CYS A 50 -5.52 -14.30 7.30
C CYS A 50 -4.43 -13.85 6.29
N TRP A 51 -3.39 -14.67 6.17
CA TRP A 51 -2.24 -14.34 5.32
C TRP A 51 -2.55 -14.63 3.86
N TRP A 52 -2.69 -13.57 3.05
CA TRP A 52 -3.02 -13.68 1.63
C TRP A 52 -2.07 -14.59 0.85
N THR A 53 -0.75 -14.38 1.00
CA THR A 53 0.27 -15.12 0.25
C THR A 53 0.17 -16.63 0.46
N CYS A 54 -0.29 -17.06 1.64
CA CYS A 54 -0.28 -18.48 2.03
C CYS A 54 -1.63 -19.18 1.95
N GLY A 55 -2.70 -18.46 1.73
CA GLY A 55 -4.04 -19.08 1.72
C GLY A 55 -5.07 -18.34 0.88
N GLY A 56 -4.68 -17.23 0.25
CA GLY A 56 -5.63 -16.41 -0.50
C GLY A 56 -6.72 -15.80 0.39
N CYS A 57 -6.45 -15.67 1.69
CA CYS A 57 -7.42 -15.11 2.62
C CYS A 57 -7.68 -13.64 2.32
N THR A 58 -8.96 -13.27 2.19
CA THR A 58 -9.41 -11.90 1.92
C THR A 58 -10.42 -11.44 2.94
N ARG A 59 -10.60 -10.13 3.04
CA ARG A 59 -11.63 -9.47 3.84
C ARG A 59 -12.60 -8.72 2.96
N SER A 60 -13.72 -8.31 3.53
CA SER A 60 -14.74 -7.54 2.81
C SER A 60 -14.26 -6.16 2.33
N THR A 61 -13.18 -5.65 2.94
CA THR A 61 -12.54 -4.38 2.58
C THR A 61 -11.47 -4.53 1.49
N ASP A 62 -11.07 -5.76 1.16
CA ASP A 62 -10.04 -6.01 0.16
C ASP A 62 -10.64 -5.95 -1.25
N ILE A 63 -10.02 -5.19 -2.13
CA ILE A 63 -10.43 -5.09 -3.53
C ILE A 63 -9.66 -6.14 -4.32
N THR A 64 -10.33 -7.23 -4.66
CA THR A 64 -9.72 -8.38 -5.34
C THR A 64 -10.16 -8.56 -6.79
N THR A 65 -11.26 -7.92 -7.18
CA THR A 65 -11.85 -8.04 -8.53
C THR A 65 -12.50 -6.72 -8.94
N CYS A 66 -12.63 -6.51 -10.25
CA CYS A 66 -13.46 -5.44 -10.77
C CYS A 66 -14.94 -5.71 -10.47
N PRO A 67 -15.73 -4.71 -10.02
CA PRO A 67 -17.15 -4.90 -9.74
C PRO A 67 -17.96 -5.19 -10.99
N GLN A 68 -17.52 -4.71 -12.15
CA GLN A 68 -18.19 -4.97 -13.42
C GLN A 68 -17.43 -6.01 -14.24
N LYS A 69 -18.15 -7.02 -14.71
CA LYS A 69 -17.59 -8.05 -15.57
C LYS A 69 -16.99 -7.42 -16.85
N TYR A 70 -15.85 -7.92 -17.26
CA TYR A 70 -15.05 -7.44 -18.41
C TYR A 70 -14.37 -6.08 -18.23
N ASN A 71 -14.44 -5.44 -17.07
CA ASN A 71 -13.60 -4.30 -16.78
C ASN A 71 -12.19 -4.77 -16.38
N TRP A 72 -11.20 -4.01 -16.76
CA TRP A 72 -9.80 -4.18 -16.38
C TRP A 72 -9.27 -2.88 -15.77
N GLY A 73 -8.77 -2.95 -14.54
CA GLY A 73 -8.08 -1.85 -13.89
C GLY A 73 -6.58 -1.92 -14.20
N LEU A 74 -6.10 -0.95 -14.98
CA LEU A 74 -4.68 -0.82 -15.26
C LEU A 74 -3.96 -0.22 -14.08
N THR A 75 -2.86 -0.85 -13.65
CA THR A 75 -2.07 -0.37 -12.50
C THR A 75 -0.58 -0.58 -12.74
N TYR A 76 0.25 0.28 -12.13
CA TYR A 76 1.70 0.16 -12.12
C TYR A 76 2.22 0.32 -10.71
N ASP A 77 3.17 -0.52 -10.33
CA ASP A 77 3.78 -0.54 -9.01
C ASP A 77 5.25 -0.05 -9.08
N ASP A 78 5.85 0.18 -7.91
CA ASP A 78 7.30 0.45 -7.70
C ASP A 78 7.83 1.81 -8.18
N GLY A 79 6.98 2.63 -8.81
CA GLY A 79 7.38 3.98 -9.26
C GLY A 79 7.42 5.03 -8.13
N PRO A 80 7.66 6.28 -8.51
CA PRO A 80 8.14 6.73 -9.81
C PRO A 80 9.62 6.38 -10.07
N SER A 81 10.01 6.32 -11.35
CA SER A 81 11.37 6.01 -11.79
C SER A 81 11.76 6.79 -13.04
N HIS A 82 13.01 6.65 -13.47
CA HIS A 82 13.46 7.26 -14.72
C HIS A 82 12.78 6.71 -15.99
N TYR A 83 12.03 5.61 -15.89
CA TYR A 83 11.19 5.09 -16.98
C TYR A 83 9.76 5.65 -16.97
N THR A 84 9.36 6.30 -15.91
CA THR A 84 8.01 6.87 -15.76
C THR A 84 7.63 7.84 -16.87
N PRO A 85 8.52 8.76 -17.36
CA PRO A 85 8.17 9.67 -18.45
C PRO A 85 7.75 8.97 -19.74
N ASP A 86 8.42 7.88 -20.12
CA ASP A 86 8.09 7.12 -21.32
C ASP A 86 6.70 6.46 -21.18
N LEU A 87 6.40 5.93 -19.98
CA LEU A 87 5.09 5.36 -19.68
C LEU A 87 3.99 6.42 -19.71
N LEU A 88 4.18 7.59 -19.12
CA LEU A 88 3.22 8.69 -19.12
C LEU A 88 2.93 9.19 -20.54
N ASN A 89 3.97 9.33 -21.36
CA ASN A 89 3.82 9.66 -22.77
C ASN A 89 2.96 8.64 -23.51
N TYR A 90 3.20 7.36 -23.30
CA TYR A 90 2.39 6.29 -23.91
C TYR A 90 0.93 6.32 -23.45
N LEU A 91 0.70 6.40 -22.14
CA LEU A 91 -0.65 6.45 -21.57
C LEU A 91 -1.45 7.65 -22.11
N THR A 92 -0.77 8.80 -22.25
CA THR A 92 -1.38 10.02 -22.85
C THR A 92 -1.73 9.78 -24.32
N GLN A 93 -0.85 9.18 -25.12
CA GLN A 93 -1.09 8.90 -26.55
C GLN A 93 -2.29 7.97 -26.77
N VAL A 94 -2.46 6.97 -25.87
CA VAL A 94 -3.57 5.99 -25.99
C VAL A 94 -4.78 6.40 -25.15
N ASN A 95 -4.75 7.56 -24.52
CA ASN A 95 -5.81 8.12 -23.67
C ASN A 95 -6.29 7.12 -22.59
N LEU A 96 -5.35 6.54 -21.86
CA LEU A 96 -5.62 5.62 -20.75
C LEU A 96 -5.24 6.26 -19.40
N SER A 97 -6.16 6.17 -18.44
CA SER A 97 -5.86 6.45 -17.03
C SER A 97 -5.50 5.16 -16.29
N THR A 98 -4.64 5.29 -15.29
CA THR A 98 -4.16 4.17 -14.48
C THR A 98 -4.06 4.56 -13.00
N THR A 99 -3.82 3.58 -12.14
CA THR A 99 -3.39 3.81 -10.75
C THR A 99 -1.91 3.48 -10.62
N PHE A 100 -1.15 4.43 -10.08
CA PHE A 100 0.24 4.22 -9.70
C PHE A 100 0.31 3.92 -8.20
N PHE A 101 0.80 2.74 -7.83
CA PHE A 101 1.15 2.38 -6.47
C PHE A 101 2.61 2.72 -6.24
N VAL A 102 2.84 3.87 -5.61
CA VAL A 102 4.18 4.45 -5.53
C VAL A 102 4.89 4.09 -4.23
N VAL A 103 6.19 3.85 -4.32
CA VAL A 103 7.09 3.62 -3.19
C VAL A 103 7.56 4.97 -2.64
N GLY A 104 7.34 5.22 -1.35
CA GLY A 104 7.61 6.53 -0.73
C GLY A 104 9.05 7.01 -0.90
N SER A 105 10.03 6.12 -0.80
CA SER A 105 11.44 6.47 -1.04
C SER A 105 11.71 6.89 -2.49
N ARG A 106 10.93 6.40 -3.45
CA ARG A 106 11.02 6.80 -4.88
C ARG A 106 10.41 8.17 -5.12
N VAL A 107 9.33 8.50 -4.39
CA VAL A 107 8.73 9.84 -4.46
C VAL A 107 9.74 10.92 -4.09
N ILE A 108 10.57 10.71 -3.05
CA ILE A 108 11.65 11.66 -2.72
C ILE A 108 12.68 11.79 -3.83
N GLN A 109 12.96 10.71 -4.56
CA GLN A 109 13.93 10.76 -5.68
C GLN A 109 13.36 11.49 -6.89
N PHE A 110 12.06 11.36 -7.15
CA PHE A 110 11.41 11.83 -8.36
C PHE A 110 10.08 12.57 -8.06
N PRO A 111 10.10 13.63 -7.21
CA PRO A 111 8.86 14.29 -6.80
C PRO A 111 8.12 14.94 -7.97
N GLN A 112 8.85 15.44 -8.98
CA GLN A 112 8.25 16.04 -10.17
C GLN A 112 7.50 15.00 -11.01
N LEU A 113 7.96 13.75 -11.06
CA LEU A 113 7.27 12.70 -11.77
C LEU A 113 5.96 12.31 -11.09
N LEU A 114 5.92 12.27 -9.74
CA LEU A 114 4.66 12.08 -9.02
C LEU A 114 3.66 13.21 -9.29
N GLN A 115 4.14 14.47 -9.34
CA GLN A 115 3.29 15.60 -9.72
C GLN A 115 2.73 15.44 -11.14
N GLU A 116 3.56 15.00 -12.08
CA GLU A 116 3.16 14.76 -13.46
C GLU A 116 2.12 13.62 -13.56
N GLU A 117 2.36 12.48 -12.90
CA GLU A 117 1.39 11.38 -12.81
C GLU A 117 0.01 11.90 -12.33
N TYR A 118 0.00 12.70 -11.26
CA TYR A 118 -1.23 13.26 -10.70
C TYR A 118 -1.89 14.29 -11.62
N MET A 119 -1.12 15.21 -12.19
CA MET A 119 -1.62 16.27 -13.08
C MET A 119 -2.18 15.72 -14.40
N LEU A 120 -1.71 14.58 -14.87
CA LEU A 120 -2.25 13.85 -16.03
C LEU A 120 -3.54 13.08 -15.71
N GLY A 121 -4.04 13.16 -14.48
CA GLY A 121 -5.30 12.54 -14.07
C GLY A 121 -5.20 11.06 -13.72
N HIS A 122 -3.99 10.58 -13.41
CA HIS A 122 -3.81 9.25 -12.87
C HIS A 122 -4.11 9.22 -11.37
N GLN A 123 -4.52 8.06 -10.87
CA GLN A 123 -4.71 7.86 -9.45
C GLN A 123 -3.38 7.50 -8.79
N ILE A 124 -3.12 8.12 -7.62
CA ILE A 124 -1.94 7.82 -6.80
C ILE A 124 -2.37 7.00 -5.58
N ALA A 125 -1.65 5.93 -5.33
CA ALA A 125 -1.85 5.01 -4.21
C ALA A 125 -0.51 4.62 -3.58
N VAL A 126 -0.52 4.00 -2.42
CA VAL A 126 0.68 3.68 -1.63
C VAL A 126 1.19 2.27 -1.93
N HIS A 127 2.53 2.14 -2.05
CA HIS A 127 3.23 0.87 -2.14
C HIS A 127 4.32 0.72 -1.09
N THR A 128 4.05 1.17 0.16
CA THR A 128 4.99 1.26 1.28
C THR A 128 6.10 2.29 1.07
N TRP A 129 6.99 2.46 2.04
CA TRP A 129 8.14 3.37 1.94
C TRP A 129 9.35 2.72 1.27
N SER A 130 9.70 1.49 1.69
CA SER A 130 10.94 0.82 1.29
C SER A 130 10.72 -0.55 0.62
N HIS A 131 9.45 -0.90 0.33
CA HIS A 131 9.07 -2.12 -0.39
C HIS A 131 9.39 -3.45 0.32
N PRO A 132 9.21 -3.59 1.64
CA PRO A 132 9.42 -4.86 2.34
C PRO A 132 8.19 -5.78 2.25
N PRO A 133 8.35 -7.11 2.38
CA PRO A 133 7.24 -7.99 2.71
C PRO A 133 6.68 -7.61 4.09
N LEU A 134 5.40 -7.22 4.15
CA LEU A 134 4.86 -6.59 5.36
C LEU A 134 4.81 -7.56 6.56
N THR A 135 4.58 -8.84 6.34
CA THR A 135 4.54 -9.83 7.42
C THR A 135 5.88 -10.02 8.13
N THR A 136 6.99 -9.55 7.55
CA THR A 136 8.32 -9.58 8.17
C THR A 136 8.59 -8.42 9.13
N LEU A 137 7.65 -7.49 9.26
CA LEU A 137 7.77 -6.28 10.06
C LEU A 137 6.97 -6.36 11.36
N THR A 138 7.37 -5.55 12.34
CA THR A 138 6.54 -5.28 13.52
C THR A 138 5.43 -4.29 13.18
N ASN A 139 4.41 -4.19 14.05
CA ASN A 139 3.30 -3.24 13.86
C ASN A 139 3.81 -1.79 13.76
N GLU A 140 4.79 -1.40 14.56
CA GLU A 140 5.37 -0.07 14.57
C GLU A 140 6.12 0.23 13.27
N GLN A 141 6.85 -0.76 12.74
CA GLN A 141 7.54 -0.65 11.45
C GLN A 141 6.55 -0.48 10.30
N ILE A 142 5.43 -1.18 10.34
CA ILE A 142 4.36 -1.04 9.35
C ILE A 142 3.73 0.35 9.40
N ILE A 143 3.47 0.87 10.61
CA ILE A 143 2.97 2.24 10.80
C ILE A 143 3.97 3.24 10.19
N ALA A 144 5.27 3.03 10.40
CA ALA A 144 6.31 3.88 9.82
C ALA A 144 6.32 3.82 8.28
N GLU A 145 6.27 2.62 7.70
CA GLU A 145 6.23 2.39 6.25
C GLU A 145 5.04 3.10 5.59
N LEU A 146 3.86 2.96 6.16
CA LEU A 146 2.63 3.54 5.61
C LEU A 146 2.51 5.04 5.90
N GLY A 147 2.86 5.46 7.11
CA GLY A 147 2.77 6.86 7.55
C GLY A 147 3.68 7.77 6.75
N TRP A 148 4.95 7.39 6.57
CA TRP A 148 5.89 8.17 5.76
C TRP A 148 5.52 8.18 4.27
N SER A 149 4.99 7.08 3.74
CA SER A 149 4.53 7.03 2.35
C SER A 149 3.33 7.96 2.12
N LYS A 150 2.34 7.92 3.01
CA LYS A 150 1.22 8.86 2.98
C LYS A 150 1.71 10.31 3.04
N LYS A 151 2.59 10.60 4.01
CA LYS A 151 3.09 11.95 4.24
C LYS A 151 3.83 12.50 3.01
N VAL A 152 4.75 11.76 2.43
CA VAL A 152 5.52 12.23 1.27
C VAL A 152 4.64 12.46 0.04
N ILE A 153 3.63 11.63 -0.18
CA ILE A 153 2.65 11.83 -1.25
C ILE A 153 1.86 13.12 -0.99
N GLN A 154 1.32 13.29 0.20
CA GLN A 154 0.58 14.49 0.57
C GLN A 154 1.43 15.76 0.48
N ASP A 155 2.68 15.73 0.94
CA ASP A 155 3.60 16.86 0.86
C ASP A 155 3.96 17.21 -0.59
N THR A 156 3.95 16.21 -1.50
CA THR A 156 4.33 16.39 -2.91
C THR A 156 3.19 16.88 -3.79
N ILE A 157 1.98 16.35 -3.62
CA ILE A 157 0.83 16.63 -4.50
C ILE A 157 -0.39 17.22 -3.79
N GLY A 158 -0.33 17.43 -2.47
CA GLY A 158 -1.39 18.09 -1.70
C GLY A 158 -2.60 17.22 -1.38
N VAL A 159 -2.61 15.93 -1.81
CA VAL A 159 -3.73 15.02 -1.56
C VAL A 159 -3.30 13.79 -0.78
N VAL A 160 -4.21 13.25 0.02
CA VAL A 160 -4.00 12.02 0.79
C VAL A 160 -4.39 10.83 -0.06
N PRO A 161 -3.50 9.85 -0.29
CA PRO A 161 -3.86 8.62 -0.97
C PRO A 161 -4.83 7.80 -0.11
N LEU A 162 -5.80 7.14 -0.75
CA LEU A 162 -6.86 6.37 -0.05
C LEU A 162 -6.68 4.86 -0.16
N MET A 163 -5.70 4.40 -0.93
CA MET A 163 -5.48 2.99 -1.19
C MET A 163 -4.01 2.63 -1.07
N MET A 164 -3.78 1.37 -0.77
CA MET A 164 -2.43 0.79 -0.77
C MET A 164 -2.45 -0.59 -1.43
N ARG A 165 -1.32 -0.99 -1.97
CA ARG A 165 -1.03 -2.36 -2.37
C ARG A 165 0.19 -2.84 -1.59
N PRO A 166 0.11 -4.02 -0.93
CA PRO A 166 1.27 -4.57 -0.24
C PRO A 166 2.30 -5.10 -1.25
N PRO A 167 3.59 -4.83 -1.05
CA PRO A 167 4.66 -5.48 -1.82
C PRO A 167 4.52 -7.01 -1.78
N TYR A 168 4.77 -7.66 -2.91
CA TYR A 168 4.68 -9.14 -3.07
C TYR A 168 3.29 -9.75 -2.76
N GLY A 169 2.24 -8.94 -2.60
CA GLY A 169 0.96 -9.40 -2.06
C GLY A 169 1.06 -9.85 -0.60
N ASP A 170 2.15 -9.52 0.09
CA ASP A 170 2.44 -10.02 1.44
C ASP A 170 1.71 -9.21 2.49
N ILE A 171 0.50 -9.65 2.80
CA ILE A 171 -0.43 -8.98 3.73
C ILE A 171 -1.14 -10.00 4.61
N GLU A 172 -1.39 -9.62 5.86
CA GLU A 172 -2.19 -10.38 6.83
C GLU A 172 -3.24 -9.47 7.53
N PHE A 173 -4.08 -10.04 8.38
CA PHE A 173 -5.24 -9.35 8.98
C PHE A 173 -4.94 -8.01 9.64
N VAL A 174 -3.79 -7.87 10.28
CA VAL A 174 -3.38 -6.68 11.03
C VAL A 174 -3.36 -5.41 10.17
N PHE A 175 -2.99 -5.53 8.92
CA PHE A 175 -2.72 -4.37 8.05
C PHE A 175 -3.96 -3.55 7.65
N SER A 176 -5.15 -4.15 7.58
CA SER A 176 -6.37 -3.41 7.27
C SER A 176 -6.69 -2.33 8.28
N PHE A 177 -6.39 -2.58 9.55
CA PHE A 177 -6.63 -1.59 10.61
C PHE A 177 -5.72 -0.39 10.44
N PHE A 178 -4.46 -0.59 10.07
CA PHE A 178 -3.52 0.49 9.80
C PHE A 178 -3.94 1.34 8.61
N VAL A 179 -4.37 0.70 7.52
CA VAL A 179 -4.84 1.40 6.32
C VAL A 179 -6.04 2.27 6.67
N HIS A 180 -7.05 1.72 7.33
CA HIS A 180 -8.23 2.49 7.75
C HIS A 180 -7.89 3.71 8.62
N ARG A 181 -6.94 3.58 9.55
CA ARG A 181 -6.62 4.66 10.49
C ARG A 181 -5.61 5.66 9.95
N ILE A 182 -4.59 5.20 9.26
CA ILE A 182 -3.58 6.10 8.68
C ILE A 182 -4.19 6.93 7.55
N TYR A 183 -5.18 6.41 6.82
CA TYR A 183 -5.76 7.07 5.65
C TYR A 183 -7.13 7.73 5.90
N GLY A 184 -7.70 7.62 7.11
CA GLY A 184 -8.90 8.36 7.51
C GLY A 184 -10.17 8.01 6.73
N THR A 185 -10.44 6.73 6.54
CA THR A 185 -11.51 6.24 5.65
C THR A 185 -12.88 6.08 6.29
N ASP A 186 -13.14 6.66 7.47
CA ASP A 186 -14.44 6.55 8.14
C ASP A 186 -15.61 7.19 7.35
N ASP A 187 -15.33 8.09 6.38
CA ASP A 187 -16.37 8.83 5.65
C ASP A 187 -16.35 8.73 4.12
N TYR A 188 -15.42 8.00 3.48
CA TYR A 188 -15.23 8.09 2.02
C TYR A 188 -15.45 6.82 1.20
N PHE A 189 -15.98 5.75 1.79
CA PHE A 189 -16.33 4.54 1.01
C PHE A 189 -17.58 4.69 0.12
N ASN A 190 -18.23 5.86 0.08
CA ASN A 190 -19.37 6.14 -0.78
C ASN A 190 -19.03 6.75 -2.14
N GLY A 191 -17.77 6.98 -2.43
CA GLY A 191 -17.30 7.41 -3.75
C GLY A 191 -16.51 6.28 -4.40
N ALA A 192 -17.15 5.50 -5.25
CA ALA A 192 -16.57 4.38 -5.96
C ALA A 192 -15.39 4.81 -6.85
N VAL A 193 -14.18 4.76 -6.32
CA VAL A 193 -13.00 4.62 -7.16
C VAL A 193 -12.67 3.13 -7.21
N THR A 194 -13.24 2.46 -8.18
CA THR A 194 -13.03 1.05 -8.43
C THR A 194 -11.65 0.84 -9.02
N VAL A 195 -10.69 0.54 -8.19
CA VAL A 195 -9.42 -0.01 -8.66
C VAL A 195 -9.55 -1.52 -8.66
N CYS A 196 -9.69 -2.07 -9.84
CA CYS A 196 -9.55 -3.49 -10.06
C CYS A 196 -8.09 -3.88 -9.83
N VAL A 197 -7.79 -4.45 -8.67
CA VAL A 197 -6.47 -5.02 -8.43
C VAL A 197 -6.48 -6.44 -8.96
N LEU A 198 -6.02 -6.62 -10.18
CA LEU A 198 -5.64 -7.94 -10.65
C LEU A 198 -4.26 -8.24 -10.06
N PHE A 199 -4.21 -9.06 -9.01
CA PHE A 199 -2.97 -9.73 -8.66
C PHE A 199 -2.64 -10.66 -9.83
N ALA A 200 -1.57 -10.36 -10.57
CA ALA A 200 -0.98 -11.34 -11.44
C ALA A 200 -0.59 -12.54 -10.54
N ARG A 201 -1.17 -13.70 -10.78
CA ARG A 201 -0.67 -14.93 -10.17
C ARG A 201 0.74 -15.17 -10.70
N PRO A 202 1.67 -15.62 -9.85
CA PRO A 202 2.99 -16.01 -10.29
C PRO A 202 2.92 -17.18 -11.27
#